data_7a3e9f2da992f637759bc8a150839296
#
_entry.id   7a3e9f2da992f637759bc8a150839296
#
_cell.length_a   1.000
_cell.length_b   1.000
_cell.length_c   1.000
_cell.angle_alpha   90.00
_cell.angle_beta   90.00
_cell.angle_gamma   90.00
#
_symmetry.space_group_name_H-M   'P 1'
#
loop_
_entity.id
_entity.type
_entity.pdbx_description
1 polymer ?
#
loop_
_entity_poly.entity_id
_entity_poly.type
_entity_poly.pdbx_seq_one_letter_code
_entity_poly.pdbx_strand_id
1 'polypeptide(L)'
;AEMLATAIHCMRGTPYIYQGEELGMTNPHFTEIDQYRDVESLNYYKILREQGKSEAETLNILAQRSRDDGRTPMQWDDSHAAGFTTGTPWIYPPENYRQINAAAQMNDETSVRAFYKKLVQLRKEMEVISEGKIEFLMKEDDKVLAYRRYTDSQEMLVMCNLTSEEAPVTLPQGWENTDVLIANWDNATALTDLTLRPYECLALIK
;
A
#
# COMPACT_ATOMS: atom_id res chain seq x y z
N ALA A 1 -0.55 -3.72 1.20
CA ALA A 1 -1.44 -2.58 0.89
C ALA A 1 -1.72 -1.76 2.16
N GLU A 2 -2.32 -2.33 3.20
CA GLU A 2 -2.83 -1.65 4.41
C GLU A 2 -1.74 -0.91 5.21
N MET A 3 -0.54 -1.50 5.34
CA MET A 3 0.60 -0.85 6.00
C MET A 3 0.98 0.46 5.28
N LEU A 4 1.10 0.44 3.95
CA LEU A 4 1.39 1.63 3.17
C LEU A 4 0.25 2.65 3.24
N ALA A 5 -1.00 2.18 3.21
CA ALA A 5 -2.17 3.03 3.40
C ALA A 5 -2.12 3.76 4.75
N THR A 6 -1.85 3.05 5.85
CA THR A 6 -1.71 3.64 7.19
C THR A 6 -0.58 4.66 7.22
N ALA A 7 0.60 4.30 6.68
CA ALA A 7 1.74 5.19 6.62
C ALA A 7 1.42 6.53 5.96
N ILE A 8 0.67 6.51 4.85
CA ILE A 8 0.34 7.70 4.05
C ILE A 8 -0.86 8.46 4.61
N HIS A 9 -1.97 7.77 4.93
CA HIS A 9 -3.22 8.42 5.32
C HIS A 9 -3.17 9.04 6.73
N CYS A 10 -2.33 8.54 7.60
CA CYS A 10 -2.08 9.15 8.91
C CYS A 10 -1.04 10.27 8.88
N MET A 11 -0.34 10.48 7.77
CA MET A 11 0.65 11.54 7.61
C MET A 11 0.00 12.92 7.44
N ARG A 12 0.75 13.98 7.72
CA ARG A 12 0.31 15.35 7.46
C ARG A 12 0.31 15.64 5.96
N GLY A 13 -0.72 16.30 5.47
CA GLY A 13 -0.90 16.64 4.06
C GLY A 13 -2.19 16.04 3.50
N THR A 14 -2.45 16.25 2.23
CA THR A 14 -3.62 15.67 1.54
C THR A 14 -3.22 14.33 0.93
N PRO A 15 -3.79 13.21 1.37
CA PRO A 15 -3.53 11.92 0.74
C PRO A 15 -4.23 11.84 -0.61
N TYR A 16 -3.57 11.22 -1.57
CA TYR A 16 -4.15 10.84 -2.85
C TYR A 16 -4.22 9.32 -2.91
N ILE A 17 -5.37 8.79 -3.29
CA ILE A 17 -5.57 7.37 -3.51
C ILE A 17 -5.48 7.14 -5.02
N TYR A 18 -4.46 6.40 -5.47
CA TYR A 18 -4.39 5.97 -6.86
C TYR A 18 -5.38 4.84 -7.09
N GLN A 19 -6.07 4.85 -8.23
CA GLN A 19 -7.08 3.83 -8.55
C GLN A 19 -6.52 2.41 -8.39
N GLY A 20 -7.21 1.58 -7.61
CA GLY A 20 -6.83 0.20 -7.35
C GLY A 20 -5.98 -0.02 -6.10
N GLU A 21 -5.36 1.01 -5.52
CA GLU A 21 -4.68 0.89 -4.22
C GLU A 21 -5.64 0.41 -3.14
N GLU A 22 -6.87 0.95 -3.15
CA GLU A 22 -7.93 0.63 -2.21
C GLU A 22 -8.49 -0.80 -2.35
N LEU A 23 -8.11 -1.50 -3.42
CA LEU A 23 -8.40 -2.92 -3.63
C LEU A 23 -7.19 -3.81 -3.41
N GLY A 24 -5.99 -3.24 -3.27
CA GLY A 24 -4.75 -3.98 -3.25
C GLY A 24 -4.38 -4.58 -4.62
N MET A 25 -4.73 -3.89 -5.72
CA MET A 25 -4.31 -4.28 -7.07
C MET A 25 -2.79 -4.36 -7.17
N THR A 26 -2.30 -5.33 -7.93
CA THR A 26 -0.86 -5.57 -8.13
C THR A 26 -0.44 -5.27 -9.56
N ASN A 27 0.87 -5.19 -9.78
CA ASN A 27 1.44 -5.11 -11.11
C ASN A 27 1.05 -6.33 -11.96
N PRO A 28 0.85 -6.19 -13.27
CA PRO A 28 0.38 -7.26 -14.14
C PRO A 28 1.40 -8.38 -14.41
N HIS A 29 2.70 -8.11 -14.20
CA HIS A 29 3.80 -9.05 -14.45
C HIS A 29 3.76 -9.67 -15.86
N PHE A 30 3.67 -8.83 -16.89
CA PHE A 30 3.63 -9.25 -18.29
C PHE A 30 4.85 -10.09 -18.66
N THR A 31 4.61 -11.17 -19.39
CA THR A 31 5.61 -12.18 -19.78
C THR A 31 6.05 -12.07 -21.23
N GLU A 32 5.38 -11.22 -22.02
CA GLU A 32 5.65 -11.00 -23.44
C GLU A 32 5.69 -9.52 -23.75
N ILE A 33 6.55 -9.13 -24.72
CA ILE A 33 6.74 -7.70 -25.04
C ILE A 33 5.52 -7.10 -25.70
N ASP A 34 4.71 -7.86 -26.40
CA ASP A 34 3.50 -7.40 -27.07
C ASP A 34 2.36 -7.05 -26.12
N GLN A 35 2.47 -7.40 -24.84
CA GLN A 35 1.54 -6.99 -23.78
C GLN A 35 1.77 -5.54 -23.33
N TYR A 36 2.98 -5.02 -23.54
CA TYR A 36 3.33 -3.64 -23.19
C TYR A 36 2.84 -2.63 -24.24
N ARG A 37 2.44 -1.45 -23.77
CA ARG A 37 2.01 -0.30 -24.61
C ARG A 37 2.88 0.93 -24.42
N ASP A 38 3.58 1.02 -23.29
CA ASP A 38 4.46 2.13 -22.98
C ASP A 38 5.66 2.20 -23.93
N VAL A 39 5.74 3.31 -24.67
CA VAL A 39 6.82 3.53 -25.67
C VAL A 39 8.21 3.46 -25.04
N GLU A 40 8.36 3.95 -23.82
CA GLU A 40 9.63 3.87 -23.10
C GLU A 40 10.01 2.41 -22.83
N SER A 41 9.07 1.59 -22.38
CA SER A 41 9.26 0.15 -22.14
C SER A 41 9.62 -0.58 -23.43
N LEU A 42 8.94 -0.30 -24.53
CA LEU A 42 9.23 -0.89 -25.85
C LEU A 42 10.62 -0.52 -26.38
N ASN A 43 11.04 0.73 -26.18
CA ASN A 43 12.37 1.18 -26.58
C ASN A 43 13.45 0.58 -25.67
N TYR A 44 13.20 0.55 -24.36
CA TYR A 44 14.16 0.02 -23.39
C TYR A 44 14.34 -1.50 -23.56
N TYR A 45 13.29 -2.20 -23.94
CA TYR A 45 13.40 -3.62 -24.34
C TYR A 45 14.45 -3.82 -25.43
N LYS A 46 14.38 -3.04 -26.53
CA LYS A 46 15.36 -3.13 -27.65
C LYS A 46 16.78 -2.89 -27.17
N ILE A 47 16.99 -1.80 -26.40
CA ILE A 47 18.30 -1.44 -25.85
C ILE A 47 18.88 -2.56 -24.99
N LEU A 48 18.09 -3.13 -24.08
CA LEU A 48 18.55 -4.20 -23.20
C LEU A 48 18.89 -5.48 -23.99
N ARG A 49 18.10 -5.82 -25.01
CA ARG A 49 18.38 -6.95 -25.93
C ARG A 49 19.66 -6.71 -26.75
N GLU A 50 19.90 -5.51 -27.25
CA GLU A 50 21.14 -5.13 -27.94
C GLU A 50 22.37 -5.18 -27.01
N GLN A 51 22.19 -4.91 -25.73
CA GLN A 51 23.21 -5.06 -24.69
C GLN A 51 23.48 -6.52 -24.30
N GLY A 52 22.81 -7.48 -24.94
CA GLY A 52 23.02 -8.93 -24.73
C GLY A 52 22.24 -9.53 -23.55
N LYS A 53 21.31 -8.81 -22.93
CA LYS A 53 20.44 -9.39 -21.92
C LYS A 53 19.49 -10.43 -22.56
N SER A 54 19.21 -11.50 -21.83
CA SER A 54 18.19 -12.47 -22.23
C SER A 54 16.79 -11.83 -22.25
N GLU A 55 15.87 -12.44 -22.96
CA GLU A 55 14.49 -11.98 -22.99
C GLU A 55 13.85 -12.00 -21.59
N ALA A 56 14.04 -13.07 -20.84
CA ALA A 56 13.52 -13.21 -19.50
C ALA A 56 14.06 -12.13 -18.54
N GLU A 57 15.37 -11.82 -18.58
CA GLU A 57 15.96 -10.74 -17.78
C GLU A 57 15.39 -9.39 -18.18
N THR A 58 15.20 -9.16 -19.47
CA THR A 58 14.67 -7.91 -19.99
C THR A 58 13.21 -7.70 -19.54
N LEU A 59 12.37 -8.72 -19.70
CA LEU A 59 10.96 -8.68 -19.27
C LEU A 59 10.82 -8.52 -17.75
N ASN A 60 11.68 -9.18 -16.96
CA ASN A 60 11.70 -9.00 -15.51
C ASN A 60 12.05 -7.56 -15.10
N ILE A 61 12.95 -6.89 -15.82
CA ILE A 61 13.27 -5.48 -15.58
C ILE A 61 12.06 -4.58 -15.92
N LEU A 62 11.38 -4.85 -17.04
CA LEU A 62 10.21 -4.09 -17.46
C LEU A 62 9.05 -4.27 -16.47
N ALA A 63 8.80 -5.49 -16.00
CA ALA A 63 7.75 -5.80 -15.02
C ALA A 63 7.91 -5.08 -13.67
N GLN A 64 9.08 -4.51 -13.40
CA GLN A 64 9.34 -3.75 -12.17
C GLN A 64 9.32 -2.22 -12.39
N ARG A 65 9.31 -1.75 -13.63
CA ARG A 65 9.55 -0.34 -13.94
C ARG A 65 8.64 0.27 -14.98
N SER A 66 7.85 -0.54 -15.67
CA SER A 66 6.97 -0.04 -16.73
C SER A 66 5.89 0.88 -16.16
N ARG A 67 5.63 1.97 -16.86
CA ARG A 67 4.48 2.83 -16.55
C ARG A 67 3.14 2.13 -16.80
N ASP A 68 3.13 1.05 -17.57
CA ASP A 68 1.93 0.25 -17.81
C ASP A 68 1.42 -0.45 -16.55
N ASP A 69 2.28 -0.68 -15.56
CA ASP A 69 1.90 -1.22 -14.25
C ASP A 69 0.82 -0.37 -13.57
N GLY A 70 0.90 0.96 -13.68
CA GLY A 70 -0.10 1.90 -13.16
C GLY A 70 -1.23 2.22 -14.15
N ARG A 71 -1.32 1.57 -15.33
CA ARG A 71 -2.32 1.86 -16.36
C ARG A 71 -3.26 0.70 -16.65
N THR A 72 -3.15 -0.37 -15.86
CA THR A 72 -4.08 -1.50 -15.96
C THR A 72 -5.50 -1.06 -15.65
N PRO A 73 -6.51 -1.68 -16.28
CA PRO A 73 -7.92 -1.38 -16.01
C PRO A 73 -8.27 -1.60 -14.53
N MET A 74 -9.17 -0.74 -14.01
CA MET A 74 -9.76 -0.96 -12.70
C MET A 74 -10.46 -2.32 -12.65
N GLN A 75 -10.21 -3.08 -11.59
CA GLN A 75 -10.77 -4.41 -11.38
C GLN A 75 -12.13 -4.32 -10.68
N TRP A 76 -13.22 -4.27 -11.48
CA TRP A 76 -14.57 -4.11 -10.93
C TRP A 76 -15.15 -5.42 -10.43
N ASP A 77 -14.96 -6.51 -11.20
CA ASP A 77 -15.48 -7.84 -10.88
C ASP A 77 -14.64 -8.96 -11.53
N ASP A 78 -15.05 -10.20 -11.41
CA ASP A 78 -14.39 -11.40 -11.94
C ASP A 78 -14.77 -11.74 -13.39
N SER A 79 -15.58 -10.92 -14.06
CA SER A 79 -15.98 -11.13 -15.44
C SER A 79 -14.90 -10.76 -16.45
N HIS A 80 -15.16 -10.91 -17.74
CA HIS A 80 -14.22 -10.58 -18.81
C HIS A 80 -13.62 -9.18 -18.64
N ALA A 81 -12.28 -9.10 -18.81
CA ALA A 81 -11.52 -7.85 -18.66
C ALA A 81 -11.80 -7.13 -17.32
N ALA A 82 -11.99 -7.90 -16.24
CA ALA A 82 -12.29 -7.41 -14.90
C ALA A 82 -13.54 -6.52 -14.81
N GLY A 83 -14.56 -6.76 -15.65
CA GLY A 83 -15.75 -5.93 -15.74
C GLY A 83 -15.52 -4.52 -16.28
N PHE A 84 -14.31 -4.21 -16.75
CA PHE A 84 -13.94 -2.88 -17.23
C PHE A 84 -14.50 -2.57 -18.62
N THR A 85 -14.51 -3.57 -19.52
CA THR A 85 -15.02 -3.43 -20.89
C THR A 85 -15.57 -4.74 -21.42
N THR A 86 -16.52 -4.66 -22.36
CA THR A 86 -17.02 -5.81 -23.14
C THR A 86 -16.18 -6.06 -24.39
N GLY A 87 -15.31 -5.14 -24.78
CA GLY A 87 -14.37 -5.24 -25.90
C GLY A 87 -12.98 -5.70 -25.47
N THR A 88 -12.01 -5.53 -26.35
CA THR A 88 -10.60 -5.78 -26.03
C THR A 88 -10.04 -4.60 -25.25
N PRO A 89 -9.52 -4.79 -24.03
CA PRO A 89 -8.91 -3.70 -23.29
C PRO A 89 -7.60 -3.26 -23.95
N TRP A 90 -7.26 -1.98 -23.81
CA TRP A 90 -5.97 -1.45 -24.29
C TRP A 90 -4.77 -2.12 -23.62
N ILE A 91 -4.83 -2.28 -22.29
CA ILE A 91 -3.92 -3.07 -21.48
C ILE A 91 -4.76 -4.11 -20.73
N TYR A 92 -4.33 -5.34 -20.68
CA TYR A 92 -5.05 -6.39 -19.95
C TYR A 92 -4.84 -6.25 -18.44
N PRO A 93 -5.89 -6.47 -17.63
CA PRO A 93 -5.72 -6.57 -16.18
C PRO A 93 -4.86 -7.79 -15.83
N PRO A 94 -4.16 -7.77 -14.67
CA PRO A 94 -3.48 -8.96 -14.15
C PRO A 94 -4.49 -10.08 -13.85
N GLU A 95 -4.11 -11.33 -14.06
CA GLU A 95 -4.99 -12.51 -13.89
C GLU A 95 -5.63 -12.62 -12.49
N ASN A 96 -5.04 -11.98 -11.47
CA ASN A 96 -5.58 -11.97 -10.12
C ASN A 96 -6.85 -11.12 -9.95
N TYR A 97 -7.33 -10.44 -11.00
CA TYR A 97 -8.61 -9.72 -10.96
C TYR A 97 -9.79 -10.62 -10.58
N ARG A 98 -9.66 -11.94 -10.79
CA ARG A 98 -10.67 -12.92 -10.39
C ARG A 98 -10.85 -13.01 -8.86
N GLN A 99 -9.85 -12.64 -8.10
CA GLN A 99 -9.86 -12.65 -6.63
C GLN A 99 -9.81 -11.23 -6.06
N ILE A 100 -9.00 -10.35 -6.68
CA ILE A 100 -8.82 -8.96 -6.23
C ILE A 100 -9.67 -8.06 -7.11
N ASN A 101 -10.86 -7.71 -6.64
CA ASN A 101 -11.75 -6.82 -7.37
C ASN A 101 -12.76 -6.13 -6.44
N ALA A 102 -13.38 -5.07 -6.92
CA ALA A 102 -14.30 -4.28 -6.12
C ALA A 102 -15.52 -5.07 -5.65
N ALA A 103 -16.10 -5.91 -6.52
CA ALA A 103 -17.29 -6.70 -6.19
C ALA A 103 -17.02 -7.70 -5.05
N ALA A 104 -15.89 -8.40 -5.10
CA ALA A 104 -15.48 -9.35 -4.06
C ALA A 104 -15.29 -8.66 -2.70
N GLN A 105 -14.80 -7.42 -2.68
CA GLN A 105 -14.51 -6.68 -1.45
C GLN A 105 -15.68 -5.81 -0.95
N MET A 106 -16.80 -5.75 -1.67
CA MET A 106 -17.90 -4.83 -1.36
C MET A 106 -18.49 -5.05 0.04
N ASN A 107 -18.64 -6.29 0.45
CA ASN A 107 -19.25 -6.70 1.71
C ASN A 107 -18.27 -7.43 2.64
N ASP A 108 -16.98 -7.41 2.34
CA ASP A 108 -15.93 -7.99 3.15
C ASP A 108 -15.31 -6.91 4.04
N GLU A 109 -15.63 -6.95 5.34
CA GLU A 109 -15.12 -5.99 6.31
C GLU A 109 -13.63 -6.20 6.66
N THR A 110 -13.03 -7.32 6.25
CA THR A 110 -11.61 -7.63 6.41
C THR A 110 -10.79 -7.27 5.18
N SER A 111 -11.43 -6.77 4.13
CA SER A 111 -10.78 -6.41 2.86
C SER A 111 -9.93 -5.16 2.94
N VAL A 112 -8.98 -5.03 2.03
CA VAL A 112 -8.19 -3.80 1.84
C VAL A 112 -9.10 -2.59 1.65
N ARG A 113 -10.20 -2.74 0.89
CA ARG A 113 -11.20 -1.68 0.69
C ARG A 113 -11.84 -1.21 2.00
N ALA A 114 -12.23 -2.14 2.86
CA ALA A 114 -12.81 -1.81 4.17
C ALA A 114 -11.79 -1.07 5.05
N PHE A 115 -10.52 -1.48 4.99
CA PHE A 115 -9.43 -0.83 5.70
C PHE A 115 -9.22 0.62 5.22
N TYR A 116 -9.18 0.86 3.91
CA TYR A 116 -9.12 2.22 3.33
C TYR A 116 -10.33 3.08 3.73
N LYS A 117 -11.54 2.52 3.70
CA LYS A 117 -12.76 3.20 4.17
C LYS A 117 -12.61 3.66 5.62
N LYS A 118 -12.07 2.81 6.50
CA LYS A 118 -11.79 3.14 7.90
C LYS A 118 -10.77 4.28 8.02
N LEU A 119 -9.66 4.23 7.27
CA LEU A 119 -8.66 5.30 7.27
C LEU A 119 -9.23 6.65 6.82
N VAL A 120 -10.04 6.67 5.75
CA VAL A 120 -10.72 7.89 5.27
C VAL A 120 -11.68 8.43 6.31
N GLN A 121 -12.42 7.57 7.01
CA GLN A 121 -13.32 7.96 8.09
C GLN A 121 -12.55 8.56 9.26
N LEU A 122 -11.52 7.89 9.75
CA LEU A 122 -10.66 8.40 10.84
C LEU A 122 -10.10 9.79 10.51
N ARG A 123 -9.67 9.99 9.26
CA ARG A 123 -9.14 11.28 8.82
C ARG A 123 -10.20 12.40 8.82
N LYS A 124 -11.47 12.07 8.57
CA LYS A 124 -12.59 13.03 8.64
C LYS A 124 -13.00 13.38 10.06
N GLU A 125 -12.87 12.43 10.98
CA GLU A 125 -13.37 12.54 12.36
C GLU A 125 -12.30 13.04 13.34
N MET A 126 -11.01 12.85 13.03
CA MET A 126 -9.92 13.13 13.96
C MET A 126 -9.04 14.29 13.50
N GLU A 127 -9.09 15.39 14.26
CA GLU A 127 -8.29 16.58 14.00
C GLU A 127 -6.79 16.30 14.05
N VAL A 128 -6.34 15.42 14.92
CA VAL A 128 -4.92 15.03 15.00
C VAL A 128 -4.39 14.44 13.70
N ILE A 129 -5.23 13.79 12.90
CA ILE A 129 -4.84 13.26 11.58
C ILE A 129 -4.89 14.34 10.51
N SER A 130 -5.94 15.16 10.46
CA SER A 130 -6.12 16.17 9.42
C SER A 130 -5.21 17.40 9.63
N GLU A 131 -5.14 17.95 10.85
CA GLU A 131 -4.52 19.22 11.16
C GLU A 131 -3.28 19.12 12.05
N GLY A 132 -3.11 18.00 12.78
CA GLY A 132 -2.03 17.81 13.74
C GLY A 132 -0.64 18.07 13.16
N LYS A 133 0.27 18.57 13.98
CA LYS A 133 1.69 18.66 13.65
C LYS A 133 2.28 17.26 13.49
N ILE A 134 3.42 17.14 12.81
CA ILE A 134 4.12 15.88 12.61
C ILE A 134 5.56 15.97 13.10
N GLU A 135 6.01 14.89 13.73
CA GLU A 135 7.40 14.69 14.14
C GLU A 135 7.82 13.26 13.79
N PHE A 136 8.87 13.13 13.00
CA PHE A 136 9.43 11.81 12.67
C PHE A 136 10.31 11.31 13.80
N LEU A 137 10.10 10.05 14.17
CA LEU A 137 10.83 9.30 15.17
C LEU A 137 11.67 8.20 14.50
N MET A 138 12.59 7.58 15.23
CA MET A 138 13.38 6.44 14.74
C MET A 138 14.04 6.69 13.37
N LYS A 139 14.55 7.90 13.13
CA LYS A 139 15.05 8.34 11.82
C LYS A 139 16.21 7.55 11.26
N GLU A 140 16.95 6.87 12.14
CA GLU A 140 18.10 6.05 11.79
C GLU A 140 17.72 4.55 11.67
N ASP A 141 16.45 4.21 11.79
CA ASP A 141 15.97 2.84 11.63
C ASP A 141 15.64 2.58 10.15
N ASP A 142 16.29 1.60 9.55
CA ASP A 142 16.14 1.27 8.14
C ASP A 142 14.89 0.40 7.85
N LYS A 143 14.24 -0.13 8.89
CA LYS A 143 13.10 -1.05 8.77
C LYS A 143 11.77 -0.40 9.13
N VAL A 144 11.79 0.53 10.09
CA VAL A 144 10.57 1.08 10.69
C VAL A 144 10.39 2.55 10.35
N LEU A 145 9.30 2.88 9.68
CA LEU A 145 8.82 4.25 9.59
C LEU A 145 7.99 4.56 10.83
N ALA A 146 8.45 5.50 11.65
CA ALA A 146 7.73 5.94 12.83
C ALA A 146 7.57 7.46 12.86
N TYR A 147 6.38 7.93 13.23
CA TYR A 147 6.13 9.35 13.44
C TYR A 147 4.99 9.59 14.44
N ARG A 148 5.05 10.74 15.09
CA ARG A 148 4.03 11.26 15.98
C ARG A 148 3.24 12.38 15.28
N ARG A 149 1.93 12.35 15.44
CA ARG A 149 1.03 13.46 15.14
C ARG A 149 0.51 14.02 16.46
N TYR A 150 0.33 15.33 16.55
CA TYR A 150 -0.17 15.94 17.78
C TYR A 150 -0.87 17.25 17.54
N THR A 151 -1.87 17.51 18.37
CA THR A 151 -2.56 18.78 18.60
C THR A 151 -2.35 19.18 20.06
N ASP A 152 -3.07 20.18 20.51
CA ASP A 152 -3.04 20.58 21.94
C ASP A 152 -3.81 19.59 22.84
N SER A 153 -4.66 18.72 22.27
CA SER A 153 -5.56 17.83 23.00
C SER A 153 -5.40 16.35 22.71
N GLN A 154 -4.69 15.97 21.64
CA GLN A 154 -4.55 14.59 21.20
C GLN A 154 -3.15 14.31 20.68
N GLU A 155 -2.68 13.09 20.89
CA GLU A 155 -1.46 12.58 20.27
C GLU A 155 -1.71 11.22 19.60
N MET A 156 -1.13 11.01 18.46
CA MET A 156 -1.15 9.75 17.72
C MET A 156 0.28 9.32 17.38
N LEU A 157 0.61 8.07 17.62
CA LEU A 157 1.88 7.45 17.23
C LEU A 157 1.62 6.40 16.14
N VAL A 158 2.29 6.55 15.01
CA VAL A 158 2.22 5.61 13.89
C VAL A 158 3.56 4.92 13.73
N MET A 159 3.55 3.60 13.60
CA MET A 159 4.71 2.76 13.35
C MET A 159 4.37 1.76 12.25
N CYS A 160 5.24 1.64 11.26
CA CYS A 160 5.07 0.76 10.11
C CYS A 160 6.38 0.02 9.83
N ASN A 161 6.36 -1.30 9.89
CA ASN A 161 7.48 -2.12 9.44
C ASN A 161 7.44 -2.23 7.91
N LEU A 162 8.44 -1.65 7.23
CA LEU A 162 8.53 -1.59 5.78
C LEU A 162 9.16 -2.86 5.16
N THR A 163 9.49 -3.85 5.99
CA THR A 163 10.26 -5.03 5.56
C THR A 163 9.50 -6.34 5.72
N SER A 164 10.04 -7.38 5.08
CA SER A 164 9.56 -8.77 5.22
C SER A 164 10.14 -9.50 6.44
N GLU A 165 10.84 -8.80 7.32
CA GLU A 165 11.41 -9.33 8.56
C GLU A 165 10.69 -8.74 9.77
N GLU A 166 10.84 -9.38 10.93
CA GLU A 166 10.40 -8.81 12.19
C GLU A 166 11.27 -7.60 12.58
N ALA A 167 10.64 -6.59 13.17
CA ALA A 167 11.31 -5.37 13.60
C ALA A 167 10.97 -5.07 15.08
N PRO A 168 11.91 -5.29 16.02
CA PRO A 168 11.75 -4.88 17.40
C PRO A 168 11.66 -3.35 17.51
N VAL A 169 10.68 -2.86 18.27
CA VAL A 169 10.44 -1.42 18.44
C VAL A 169 10.37 -1.08 19.92
N THR A 170 11.10 -0.06 20.33
CA THR A 170 10.94 0.52 21.66
C THR A 170 9.95 1.68 21.61
N LEU A 171 8.84 1.54 22.31
CA LEU A 171 7.88 2.63 22.42
C LEU A 171 8.46 3.84 23.15
N PRO A 172 8.18 5.06 22.70
CA PRO A 172 8.48 6.24 23.49
C PRO A 172 7.76 6.19 24.85
N GLN A 173 8.36 6.79 25.87
CA GLN A 173 7.79 6.81 27.21
C GLN A 173 6.36 7.38 27.21
N GLY A 174 5.44 6.72 27.90
CA GLY A 174 4.05 7.12 28.05
C GLY A 174 3.12 6.62 26.93
N TRP A 175 3.59 5.63 26.12
CA TRP A 175 2.76 4.99 25.10
C TRP A 175 2.41 3.52 25.43
N GLU A 176 2.81 3.03 26.59
CA GLU A 176 2.70 1.61 27.00
C GLU A 176 1.26 1.14 27.26
N ASN A 177 0.34 2.07 27.57
CA ASN A 177 -1.06 1.79 27.90
C ASN A 177 -2.02 2.64 27.06
N THR A 178 -1.73 2.85 25.80
CA THR A 178 -2.55 3.63 24.89
C THR A 178 -3.47 2.73 24.05
N ASP A 179 -4.55 3.31 23.52
CA ASP A 179 -5.47 2.57 22.67
C ASP A 179 -4.92 2.39 21.26
N VAL A 180 -5.22 1.24 20.66
CA VAL A 180 -4.95 0.98 19.25
C VAL A 180 -6.06 1.60 18.42
N LEU A 181 -5.71 2.62 17.62
CA LEU A 181 -6.63 3.28 16.72
C LEU A 181 -6.90 2.45 15.46
N ILE A 182 -5.82 1.96 14.84
CA ILE A 182 -5.87 1.07 13.68
C ILE A 182 -4.60 0.22 13.60
N ALA A 183 -4.77 -1.03 13.18
CA ALA A 183 -3.71 -1.98 12.89
C ALA A 183 -4.17 -2.90 11.74
N ASN A 184 -3.23 -3.44 10.98
CA ASN A 184 -3.52 -4.41 9.90
C ASN A 184 -3.35 -5.87 10.33
N TRP A 185 -3.01 -6.10 11.61
CA TRP A 185 -2.97 -7.43 12.21
C TRP A 185 -3.91 -7.47 13.41
N ASP A 186 -4.64 -8.57 13.56
CA ASP A 186 -5.43 -8.83 14.76
C ASP A 186 -4.51 -9.03 15.96
N ASN A 187 -4.93 -8.51 17.12
CA ASN A 187 -4.20 -8.56 18.37
C ASN A 187 -2.86 -7.80 18.33
N ALA A 188 -2.95 -6.49 18.38
CA ALA A 188 -1.85 -5.70 18.88
C ALA A 188 -1.52 -6.23 20.29
N THR A 189 -0.49 -7.06 20.38
CA THR A 189 0.07 -7.62 21.59
C THR A 189 0.39 -6.50 22.58
N ALA A 190 0.48 -6.87 23.87
CA ALA A 190 0.93 -5.97 24.91
C ALA A 190 2.08 -5.08 24.39
N LEU A 191 1.89 -3.77 24.48
CA LEU A 191 2.81 -2.77 23.92
C LEU A 191 4.17 -2.74 24.63
N THR A 192 4.36 -3.53 25.67
CA THR A 192 5.66 -3.80 26.30
C THR A 192 6.41 -4.85 25.47
N ASP A 193 7.60 -4.56 25.02
CA ASP A 193 8.43 -5.40 24.15
C ASP A 193 7.80 -5.62 22.74
N LEU A 194 7.32 -4.54 22.13
CA LEU A 194 6.69 -4.57 20.81
C LEU A 194 7.68 -5.03 19.74
N THR A 195 7.32 -6.09 19.03
CA THR A 195 8.00 -6.50 17.80
C THR A 195 6.96 -6.47 16.67
N LEU A 196 7.16 -5.59 15.71
CA LEU A 196 6.31 -5.51 14.53
C LEU A 196 6.60 -6.69 13.60
N ARG A 197 5.56 -7.40 13.19
CA ARG A 197 5.63 -8.47 12.20
C ARG A 197 5.98 -7.91 10.81
N PRO A 198 6.33 -8.76 9.84
CA PRO A 198 6.50 -8.31 8.45
C PRO A 198 5.33 -7.48 7.95
N TYR A 199 5.62 -6.28 7.46
CA TYR A 199 4.61 -5.33 6.93
C TYR A 199 3.48 -4.97 7.91
N GLU A 200 3.71 -5.09 9.20
CA GLU A 200 2.77 -4.65 10.23
C GLU A 200 2.76 -3.13 10.36
N CYS A 201 1.57 -2.58 10.53
CA CYS A 201 1.38 -1.20 10.94
C CYS A 201 0.52 -1.10 12.20
N LEU A 202 0.83 -0.12 13.01
CA LEU A 202 0.15 0.18 14.25
C LEU A 202 0.03 1.70 14.41
N ALA A 203 -1.18 2.19 14.61
CA ALA A 203 -1.42 3.56 15.05
C ALA A 203 -2.06 3.54 16.44
N LEU A 204 -1.41 4.20 17.39
CA LEU A 204 -1.85 4.37 18.77
C LEU A 204 -2.39 5.78 18.97
N ILE A 205 -3.32 5.96 19.93
CA ILE A 205 -3.95 7.25 20.24
C ILE A 205 -4.02 7.48 21.75
N LYS A 206 -3.78 8.74 22.17
CA LYS A 206 -3.99 9.21 23.54
C LYS A 206 -4.43 10.67 23.58
#